data_ec68c2c21d30bbf2390918b6925bea71
#
_entry.id   ec68c2c21d30bbf2390918b6925bea71
#
_cell.length_a   1.000
_cell.length_b   1.000
_cell.length_c   1.000
_cell.angle_alpha   90.00
_cell.angle_beta   90.00
_cell.angle_gamma   90.00
#
_symmetry.space_group_name_H-M   'P 1'
#
loop_
_entity.id
_entity.type
_entity.pdbx_description
1 polymer ?
#
loop_
_entity_poly.entity_id
_entity_poly.type
_entity_poly.pdbx_seq_one_letter_code
_entity_poly.pdbx_strand_id
1 'polypeptide(L)'
;MIFNKNLKNVLLVIFATLILSACSTAKKSGSVDGDVYTGKDTIEYLASGVPDRVFFATNKSSLTTASRATLRKQATYLRKNKNLNVTIEGHADERGTREYNLALGER
;
A
#
# COMPACT_ATOMS: atom_id res chain seq x y z
N MET A 1 -3.42 30.05 -50.55
CA MET A 1 -2.21 29.45 -49.94
C MET A 1 -1.88 29.98 -48.54
N ILE A 2 -2.70 30.85 -47.98
CA ILE A 2 -2.51 31.36 -46.59
C ILE A 2 -3.06 30.36 -45.54
N PHE A 3 -3.95 29.49 -45.94
CA PHE A 3 -4.60 28.50 -45.07
C PHE A 3 -3.65 27.42 -44.53
N ASN A 4 -2.53 27.19 -45.20
CA ASN A 4 -1.65 26.07 -44.88
C ASN A 4 -0.63 26.37 -43.73
N LYS A 5 -0.32 27.63 -43.44
CA LYS A 5 0.58 28.03 -42.36
C LYS A 5 -0.11 27.98 -40.99
N ASN A 6 -1.35 28.42 -40.93
CA ASN A 6 -2.11 28.43 -39.70
C ASN A 6 -2.54 27.01 -39.28
N LEU A 7 -2.84 26.15 -40.24
CA LEU A 7 -3.18 24.76 -39.99
C LEU A 7 -2.00 23.97 -39.43
N LYS A 8 -0.77 24.21 -39.90
CA LYS A 8 0.45 23.60 -39.36
C LYS A 8 0.72 24.05 -37.91
N ASN A 9 0.52 25.32 -37.61
CA ASN A 9 0.72 25.86 -36.29
C ASN A 9 -0.35 25.37 -35.31
N VAL A 10 -1.59 25.25 -35.72
CA VAL A 10 -2.68 24.69 -34.94
C VAL A 10 -2.44 23.20 -34.68
N LEU A 11 -1.98 22.43 -35.66
CA LEU A 11 -1.65 21.03 -35.52
C LEU A 11 -0.47 20.82 -34.54
N LEU A 12 0.52 21.71 -34.62
CA LEU A 12 1.70 21.65 -33.75
C LEU A 12 1.37 22.00 -32.29
N VAL A 13 0.45 22.93 -32.06
CA VAL A 13 -0.05 23.28 -30.71
C VAL A 13 -0.90 22.15 -30.16
N ILE A 14 -1.75 21.51 -30.98
CA ILE A 14 -2.55 20.36 -30.54
C ILE A 14 -1.65 19.17 -30.19
N PHE A 15 -0.59 18.94 -30.98
CA PHE A 15 0.37 17.87 -30.68
C PHE A 15 1.20 18.13 -29.42
N ALA A 16 1.55 19.39 -29.14
CA ALA A 16 2.27 19.78 -27.92
C ALA A 16 1.41 19.65 -26.66
N THR A 17 0.09 19.81 -26.76
CA THR A 17 -0.81 19.66 -25.60
C THR A 17 -1.14 18.20 -25.26
N LEU A 18 -0.95 17.28 -26.21
CA LEU A 18 -1.22 15.85 -25.95
C LEU A 18 -0.11 15.14 -25.18
N ILE A 19 1.09 15.72 -25.08
CA ILE A 19 2.23 15.05 -24.40
C ILE A 19 2.31 15.39 -22.91
N LEU A 20 1.49 16.29 -22.37
CA LEU A 20 1.53 16.66 -20.95
C LEU A 20 0.55 15.85 -20.06
N SER A 21 -0.11 14.84 -20.59
CA SER A 21 -1.06 14.01 -19.81
C SER A 21 -0.48 12.72 -19.28
N ALA A 22 0.85 12.57 -19.26
CA ALA A 22 1.50 11.46 -18.58
C ALA A 22 1.95 11.87 -17.16
N CYS A 23 1.07 12.46 -16.36
CA CYS A 23 1.22 12.38 -14.91
C CYS A 23 0.78 10.99 -14.47
N SER A 24 1.70 10.04 -14.55
CA SER A 24 1.68 8.86 -13.73
C SER A 24 1.63 9.34 -12.27
N THR A 25 0.47 9.22 -11.64
CA THR A 25 0.37 9.25 -10.19
C THR A 25 1.13 8.02 -9.70
N ALA A 26 2.43 8.17 -9.49
CA ALA A 26 3.16 7.27 -8.63
C ALA A 26 2.41 7.33 -7.28
N LYS A 27 1.69 6.26 -6.94
CA LYS A 27 1.21 6.04 -5.58
C LYS A 27 2.46 6.16 -4.73
N LYS A 28 2.57 7.24 -3.98
CA LYS A 28 3.58 7.46 -2.98
C LYS A 28 3.33 6.36 -1.96
N SER A 29 4.03 5.23 -2.11
CA SER A 29 4.19 4.26 -1.06
C SER A 29 4.73 5.03 0.13
N GLY A 30 3.92 5.17 1.18
CA GLY A 30 4.35 5.86 2.38
C GLY A 30 5.70 5.27 2.79
N SER A 31 6.66 6.12 3.12
CA SER A 31 7.95 5.72 3.63
C SER A 31 7.71 4.87 4.88
N VAL A 32 7.74 3.58 4.70
CA VAL A 32 7.82 2.63 5.80
C VAL A 32 9.27 2.70 6.25
N ASP A 33 9.49 2.90 7.54
CA ASP A 33 10.82 2.86 8.14
C ASP A 33 11.61 1.70 7.54
N GLY A 34 12.83 1.96 7.05
CA GLY A 34 13.58 1.15 6.11
C GLY A 34 13.85 -0.33 6.45
N ASP A 35 13.35 -0.83 7.56
CA ASP A 35 13.51 -2.20 8.02
C ASP A 35 12.19 -3.01 8.08
N VAL A 36 11.08 -2.45 7.59
CA VAL A 36 9.79 -3.16 7.59
C VAL A 36 9.62 -3.91 6.28
N TYR A 37 9.54 -5.22 6.36
CA TYR A 37 9.20 -6.05 5.21
C TYR A 37 7.74 -5.84 4.83
N THR A 38 7.53 -5.26 3.66
CA THR A 38 6.19 -5.04 3.12
C THR A 38 5.72 -6.17 2.19
N GLY A 39 6.60 -7.11 1.89
CA GLY A 39 6.31 -8.25 1.04
C GLY A 39 5.91 -7.89 -0.40
N LYS A 40 5.70 -8.92 -1.20
CA LYS A 40 5.03 -8.80 -2.52
C LYS A 40 3.52 -8.84 -2.40
N ASP A 41 3.03 -9.01 -1.17
CA ASP A 41 1.61 -9.20 -0.94
C ASP A 41 0.86 -7.88 -1.06
N THR A 42 -0.11 -7.89 -1.92
CA THR A 42 -1.02 -6.76 -2.08
C THR A 42 -1.79 -6.58 -0.79
N ILE A 43 -1.74 -5.39 -0.21
CA ILE A 43 -2.59 -5.06 0.94
C ILE A 43 -4.04 -5.16 0.49
N GLU A 44 -4.79 -6.04 1.11
CA GLU A 44 -6.22 -6.12 0.99
C GLU A 44 -6.88 -5.24 2.06
N TYR A 45 -8.16 -4.97 1.90
CA TYR A 45 -8.89 -4.10 2.80
C TYR A 45 -10.11 -4.81 3.37
N LEU A 46 -10.28 -4.72 4.68
CA LEU A 46 -11.51 -5.14 5.36
C LEU A 46 -12.69 -4.23 4.98
N ALA A 47 -12.39 -2.95 4.78
CA ALA A 47 -13.32 -1.94 4.35
C ALA A 47 -12.53 -0.76 3.75
N SER A 48 -13.22 0.20 3.13
CA SER A 48 -12.56 1.39 2.57
C SER A 48 -11.69 2.09 3.62
N GLY A 49 -10.39 2.18 3.32
CA GLY A 49 -9.40 2.80 4.20
C GLY A 49 -8.99 1.99 5.44
N VAL A 50 -9.43 0.74 5.57
CA VAL A 50 -9.07 -0.17 6.67
C VAL A 50 -8.28 -1.34 6.12
N PRO A 51 -6.94 -1.32 6.13
CA PRO A 51 -6.11 -2.44 5.69
C PRO A 51 -6.38 -3.70 6.50
N ASP A 52 -6.26 -4.87 5.88
CA ASP A 52 -6.47 -6.17 6.53
C ASP A 52 -5.27 -6.66 7.34
N ARG A 53 -4.08 -6.05 7.17
CA ARG A 53 -2.83 -6.51 7.76
C ARG A 53 -1.96 -5.39 8.31
N VAL A 54 -1.03 -5.79 9.17
CA VAL A 54 0.04 -4.94 9.69
C VAL A 54 1.39 -5.59 9.43
N PHE A 55 2.44 -4.78 9.36
CA PHE A 55 3.79 -5.22 9.12
C PHE A 55 4.69 -4.97 10.33
N PHE A 56 5.72 -5.78 10.45
CA PHE A 56 6.72 -5.71 11.51
C PHE A 56 8.11 -5.48 10.92
N ALA A 57 8.98 -4.86 11.70
CA ALA A 57 10.39 -4.74 11.35
C ALA A 57 11.05 -6.13 11.34
N THR A 58 12.14 -6.26 10.60
CA THR A 58 12.90 -7.50 10.50
C THR A 58 13.22 -8.07 11.86
N ASN A 59 12.90 -9.34 12.08
CA ASN A 59 13.17 -10.09 13.31
C ASN A 59 12.54 -9.48 14.58
N LYS A 60 11.43 -8.77 14.43
CA LYS A 60 10.74 -8.10 15.54
C LYS A 60 9.27 -8.47 15.60
N SER A 61 8.73 -8.48 16.82
CA SER A 61 7.30 -8.58 17.12
C SER A 61 6.73 -7.30 17.72
N SER A 62 7.53 -6.26 17.86
CA SER A 62 7.09 -4.95 18.33
C SER A 62 6.36 -4.17 17.24
N LEU A 63 5.28 -3.50 17.63
CA LEU A 63 4.47 -2.69 16.72
C LEU A 63 5.15 -1.37 16.39
N THR A 64 5.20 -1.06 15.10
CA THR A 64 5.60 0.28 14.61
C THR A 64 4.47 1.29 14.81
N THR A 65 4.76 2.57 14.68
CA THR A 65 3.74 3.63 14.70
C THR A 65 2.70 3.44 13.60
N ALA A 66 3.13 3.07 12.40
CA ALA A 66 2.24 2.79 11.27
C ALA A 66 1.33 1.58 11.55
N SER A 67 1.87 0.50 12.10
CA SER A 67 1.10 -0.69 12.50
C SER A 67 0.05 -0.35 13.56
N ARG A 68 0.40 0.45 14.55
CA ARG A 68 -0.55 0.92 15.57
C ARG A 68 -1.69 1.77 14.98
N ALA A 69 -1.38 2.64 14.02
CA ALA A 69 -2.40 3.43 13.32
C ALA A 69 -3.38 2.54 12.54
N THR A 70 -2.86 1.53 11.85
CA THR A 70 -3.69 0.54 11.15
C THR A 70 -4.57 -0.26 12.12
N LEU A 71 -3.99 -0.76 13.21
CA LEU A 71 -4.75 -1.50 14.24
C LEU A 71 -5.87 -0.66 14.88
N ARG A 72 -5.65 0.64 15.08
CA ARG A 72 -6.72 1.53 15.57
C ARG A 72 -7.88 1.62 14.58
N LYS A 73 -7.60 1.69 13.27
CA LYS A 73 -8.64 1.68 12.23
C LYS A 73 -9.41 0.36 12.22
N GLN A 74 -8.68 -0.76 12.29
CA GLN A 74 -9.29 -2.09 12.38
C GLN A 74 -10.17 -2.23 13.62
N ALA A 75 -9.67 -1.83 14.79
CA ALA A 75 -10.44 -1.86 16.03
C ALA A 75 -11.71 -1.00 15.96
N THR A 76 -11.64 0.18 15.35
CA THR A 76 -12.81 1.04 15.14
C THR A 76 -13.84 0.37 14.23
N TYR A 77 -13.38 -0.25 13.14
CA TYR A 77 -14.24 -0.98 12.22
C TYR A 77 -14.94 -2.17 12.91
N LEU A 78 -14.17 -2.98 13.64
CA LEU A 78 -14.70 -4.16 14.34
C LEU A 78 -15.70 -3.78 15.45
N ARG A 79 -15.45 -2.70 16.18
CA ARG A 79 -16.42 -2.20 17.19
C ARG A 79 -17.76 -1.82 16.57
N LYS A 80 -17.77 -1.33 15.34
CA LYS A 80 -19.00 -0.99 14.60
C LYS A 80 -19.70 -2.23 14.03
N ASN A 81 -18.95 -3.30 13.80
CA ASN A 81 -19.43 -4.51 13.14
C ASN A 81 -19.28 -5.73 14.07
N LYS A 82 -19.99 -5.72 15.17
CA LYS A 82 -19.85 -6.71 16.26
C LYS A 82 -20.21 -8.16 15.88
N ASN A 83 -20.89 -8.36 14.77
CA ASN A 83 -21.28 -9.71 14.29
C ASN A 83 -20.23 -10.37 13.40
N LEU A 84 -19.08 -9.75 13.21
CA LEU A 84 -18.00 -10.32 12.42
C LEU A 84 -17.18 -11.29 13.27
N ASN A 85 -16.95 -12.49 12.72
CA ASN A 85 -15.93 -13.40 13.21
C ASN A 85 -14.58 -13.02 12.59
N VAL A 86 -13.55 -12.92 13.41
CA VAL A 86 -12.21 -12.52 12.97
C VAL A 86 -11.22 -13.61 13.31
N THR A 87 -10.43 -14.00 12.34
CA THR A 87 -9.25 -14.85 12.54
C THR A 87 -8.00 -13.98 12.48
N ILE A 88 -7.13 -14.10 13.44
CA ILE A 88 -5.83 -13.42 13.47
C ILE A 88 -4.76 -14.42 13.08
N GLU A 89 -3.99 -14.11 12.04
CA GLU A 89 -2.90 -14.93 11.55
C GLU A 89 -1.57 -14.22 11.72
N GLY A 90 -0.60 -14.91 12.31
CA GLY A 90 0.79 -14.45 12.39
C GLY A 90 1.62 -15.11 11.29
N HIS A 91 2.28 -14.32 10.47
CA HIS A 91 3.12 -14.79 9.37
C HIS A 91 4.56 -14.34 9.56
N ALA A 92 5.50 -15.18 9.12
CA ALA A 92 6.90 -14.86 8.98
C ALA A 92 7.35 -15.20 7.56
N ASP A 93 8.42 -14.55 7.09
CA ASP A 93 9.00 -14.85 5.79
C ASP A 93 9.86 -16.13 5.82
N GLU A 94 10.45 -16.47 4.68
CA GLU A 94 11.23 -17.71 4.50
C GLU A 94 12.62 -17.67 5.14
N ARG A 95 13.07 -16.50 5.64
CA ARG A 95 14.40 -16.35 6.24
C ARG A 95 14.43 -16.95 7.65
N GLY A 96 15.49 -17.69 7.96
CA GLY A 96 15.67 -18.31 9.27
C GLY A 96 15.13 -19.74 9.35
N THR A 97 15.06 -20.28 10.56
CA THR A 97 14.56 -21.63 10.80
C THR A 97 13.04 -21.65 10.90
N ARG A 98 12.45 -22.79 10.57
CA ARG A 98 10.99 -22.98 10.68
C ARG A 98 10.49 -22.78 12.10
N GLU A 99 11.19 -23.37 13.09
CA GLU A 99 10.80 -23.31 14.50
C GLU A 99 10.83 -21.87 15.01
N TYR A 100 11.88 -21.13 14.66
CA TYR A 100 12.01 -19.73 15.02
C TYR A 100 10.90 -18.89 14.40
N ASN A 101 10.59 -19.10 13.10
CA ASN A 101 9.57 -18.34 12.38
C ASN A 101 8.17 -18.65 12.88
N LEU A 102 7.86 -19.89 13.24
CA LEU A 102 6.59 -20.23 13.88
C LEU A 102 6.41 -19.46 15.21
N ALA A 103 7.43 -19.48 16.05
CA ALA A 103 7.42 -18.75 17.32
C ALA A 103 7.36 -17.23 17.14
N LEU A 104 7.96 -16.68 16.07
CA LEU A 104 7.91 -15.26 15.74
C LEU A 104 6.50 -14.86 15.28
N GLY A 105 5.87 -15.67 14.44
CA GLY A 105 4.52 -15.43 13.95
C GLY A 105 3.45 -15.48 15.05
N GLU A 106 3.66 -16.29 16.09
CA GLU A 106 2.75 -16.36 17.23
C GLU A 106 2.86 -15.18 18.21
N ARG A 107 3.97 -14.52 18.28
CA ARG A 107 4.19 -13.36 19.16
C ARG A 107 3.49 -12.13 18.69
#